data_ec159dc0ef47021f8440da53b028a06e
#
_entry.id   ec159dc0ef47021f8440da53b028a06e
#
_cell.length_a   1.000
_cell.length_b   1.000
_cell.length_c   1.000
_cell.angle_alpha   90.00
_cell.angle_beta   90.00
_cell.angle_gamma   90.00
#
_symmetry.space_group_name_H-M   'P 1'
#
loop_
_entity.id
_entity.type
_entity.pdbx_description
1 polymer ?
#
loop_
_entity_poly.entity_id
_entity_poly.type
_entity_poly.pdbx_seq_one_letter_code
_entity_poly.pdbx_strand_id
1 'polypeptide(L)'
;MPASNRIAVVTGASSGIGEATARALAGAGFSVVVGARREDRVTAVAKELGGRAFQLDVREIGSIEAFARAIEAEFHQVEVLINNAGLAAGLAPLADGSDDDWVQMMETNVLGLLRITKALLPLLRRAPRAHIVNLGSVAGFEVYPGGIGYTASKHAVRAITKTLRLEVLGEPIRITEVMPGLVETEFSLVRFKGDRRRAADVYKGMEPLTGADIADCILWAVTRPPNVNIDELVVRPIAQATARDVARRI
;
A
#
# COMPACT_ATOMS: atom_id res chain seq x y z
N MET A 1 -1.65 -18.07 -22.87
CA MET A 1 -3.05 -17.70 -22.60
C MET A 1 -3.24 -16.26 -23.08
N PRO A 2 -4.37 -15.87 -23.68
CA PRO A 2 -4.59 -14.46 -23.97
C PRO A 2 -4.45 -13.67 -22.68
N ALA A 3 -3.77 -12.51 -22.75
CA ALA A 3 -3.56 -11.63 -21.60
C ALA A 3 -4.94 -11.32 -20.98
N SER A 4 -5.07 -11.51 -19.67
CA SER A 4 -6.28 -11.15 -18.96
C SER A 4 -6.54 -9.66 -19.16
N ASN A 5 -7.75 -9.30 -19.52
CA ASN A 5 -8.15 -7.88 -19.63
C ASN A 5 -8.28 -7.19 -18.26
N ARG A 6 -7.99 -7.93 -17.17
CA ARG A 6 -8.10 -7.48 -15.78
C ARG A 6 -6.74 -6.97 -15.31
N ILE A 7 -6.53 -5.67 -15.44
CA ILE A 7 -5.25 -5.06 -15.08
C ILE A 7 -5.25 -4.61 -13.63
N ALA A 8 -4.25 -5.06 -12.87
CA ALA A 8 -4.03 -4.62 -11.49
C ALA A 8 -2.68 -3.89 -11.36
N VAL A 9 -2.70 -2.67 -10.88
CA VAL A 9 -1.52 -1.84 -10.62
C VAL A 9 -1.19 -1.89 -9.13
N VAL A 10 0.07 -2.20 -8.79
CA VAL A 10 0.55 -2.26 -7.39
C VAL A 10 1.74 -1.35 -7.22
N THR A 11 1.63 -0.33 -6.36
CA THR A 11 2.74 0.56 -6.02
C THR A 11 3.52 0.04 -4.82
N GLY A 12 4.84 0.31 -4.76
CA GLY A 12 5.69 -0.19 -3.68
C GLY A 12 5.87 -1.72 -3.70
N ALA A 13 5.79 -2.33 -4.88
CA ALA A 13 5.78 -3.79 -5.06
C ALA A 13 7.17 -4.46 -5.05
N SER A 14 8.22 -3.76 -4.65
CA SER A 14 9.58 -4.33 -4.62
C SER A 14 9.88 -5.19 -3.38
N SER A 15 8.97 -5.28 -2.41
CA SER A 15 9.07 -6.12 -1.21
C SER A 15 7.77 -6.13 -0.40
N GLY A 16 7.70 -7.00 0.61
CA GLY A 16 6.69 -7.00 1.66
C GLY A 16 5.26 -7.16 1.16
N ILE A 17 4.34 -6.34 1.68
CA ILE A 17 2.91 -6.42 1.35
C ILE A 17 2.67 -6.22 -0.14
N GLY A 18 3.34 -5.25 -0.77
CA GLY A 18 3.14 -4.93 -2.19
C GLY A 18 3.55 -6.08 -3.11
N GLU A 19 4.69 -6.70 -2.86
CA GLU A 19 5.15 -7.89 -3.60
C GLU A 19 4.19 -9.06 -3.40
N ALA A 20 3.82 -9.36 -2.15
CA ALA A 20 2.87 -10.43 -1.85
C ALA A 20 1.50 -10.19 -2.51
N THR A 21 1.03 -8.95 -2.52
CA THR A 21 -0.24 -8.56 -3.17
C THR A 21 -0.17 -8.74 -4.69
N ALA A 22 0.95 -8.37 -5.33
CA ALA A 22 1.14 -8.60 -6.76
C ALA A 22 1.07 -10.10 -7.11
N ARG A 23 1.70 -10.95 -6.29
CA ARG A 23 1.64 -12.42 -6.44
C ARG A 23 0.22 -12.96 -6.29
N ALA A 24 -0.50 -12.53 -5.26
CA ALA A 24 -1.86 -12.96 -5.00
C ALA A 24 -2.82 -12.56 -6.14
N LEU A 25 -2.70 -11.33 -6.65
CA LEU A 25 -3.50 -10.83 -7.77
C LEU A 25 -3.18 -11.58 -9.07
N ALA A 26 -1.89 -11.84 -9.36
CA ALA A 26 -1.49 -12.63 -10.52
C ALA A 26 -2.04 -14.07 -10.45
N GLY A 27 -1.96 -14.71 -9.28
CA GLY A 27 -2.56 -16.03 -9.01
C GLY A 27 -4.08 -16.06 -9.19
N ALA A 28 -4.76 -14.93 -9.00
CA ALA A 28 -6.20 -14.77 -9.23
C ALA A 28 -6.55 -14.36 -10.67
N GLY A 29 -5.59 -14.38 -11.59
CA GLY A 29 -5.79 -14.16 -13.02
C GLY A 29 -5.76 -12.69 -13.45
N PHE A 30 -5.24 -11.77 -12.62
CA PHE A 30 -4.95 -10.40 -13.06
C PHE A 30 -3.61 -10.33 -13.82
N SER A 31 -3.57 -9.52 -14.87
CA SER A 31 -2.30 -9.03 -15.42
C SER A 31 -1.78 -7.92 -14.51
N VAL A 32 -0.64 -8.13 -13.85
CA VAL A 32 -0.11 -7.20 -12.87
C VAL A 32 0.87 -6.22 -13.48
N VAL A 33 0.75 -4.95 -13.07
CA VAL A 33 1.71 -3.88 -13.32
C VAL A 33 2.28 -3.45 -11.99
N VAL A 34 3.58 -3.59 -11.81
CA VAL A 34 4.26 -3.30 -10.54
C VAL A 34 5.16 -2.07 -10.67
N GLY A 35 5.07 -1.17 -9.70
CA GLY A 35 5.88 0.04 -9.64
C GLY A 35 6.60 0.20 -8.31
N ALA A 36 7.89 0.50 -8.32
CA ALA A 36 8.66 0.94 -7.16
C ALA A 36 9.99 1.59 -7.58
N ARG A 37 10.70 2.18 -6.61
CA ARG A 37 12.00 2.83 -6.84
C ARG A 37 13.11 1.85 -7.20
N ARG A 38 13.07 0.62 -6.65
CA ARG A 38 14.06 -0.43 -6.89
C ARG A 38 13.68 -1.19 -8.16
N GLU A 39 14.16 -0.69 -9.28
CA GLU A 39 13.80 -1.17 -10.63
C GLU A 39 14.18 -2.64 -10.83
N ASP A 40 15.37 -3.04 -10.38
CA ASP A 40 15.85 -4.41 -10.42
C ASP A 40 14.88 -5.41 -9.77
N ARG A 41 14.37 -5.05 -8.59
CA ARG A 41 13.45 -5.90 -7.83
C ARG A 41 12.07 -5.99 -8.48
N VAL A 42 11.49 -4.87 -8.90
CA VAL A 42 10.17 -4.92 -9.55
C VAL A 42 10.22 -5.61 -10.90
N THR A 43 11.34 -5.50 -11.62
CA THR A 43 11.57 -6.24 -12.87
C THR A 43 11.62 -7.75 -12.62
N ALA A 44 12.30 -8.18 -11.55
CA ALA A 44 12.32 -9.60 -11.17
C ALA A 44 10.92 -10.12 -10.82
N VAL A 45 10.16 -9.36 -10.00
CA VAL A 45 8.77 -9.70 -9.65
C VAL A 45 7.89 -9.78 -10.89
N ALA A 46 7.93 -8.77 -11.76
CA ALA A 46 7.13 -8.77 -12.98
C ALA A 46 7.45 -9.94 -13.91
N LYS A 47 8.75 -10.24 -14.08
CA LYS A 47 9.21 -11.37 -14.92
C LYS A 47 8.65 -12.70 -14.41
N GLU A 48 8.69 -12.92 -13.10
CA GLU A 48 8.17 -14.13 -12.48
C GLU A 48 6.64 -14.27 -12.68
N LEU A 49 5.92 -13.15 -12.59
CA LEU A 49 4.46 -13.12 -12.67
C LEU A 49 3.92 -12.96 -14.11
N GLY A 50 4.79 -12.84 -15.11
CA GLY A 50 4.39 -12.53 -16.48
C GLY A 50 3.74 -11.15 -16.63
N GLY A 51 4.02 -10.23 -15.70
CA GLY A 51 3.48 -8.88 -15.64
C GLY A 51 4.38 -7.81 -16.30
N ARG A 52 4.15 -6.55 -15.93
CA ARG A 52 4.94 -5.40 -16.34
C ARG A 52 5.55 -4.69 -15.13
N ALA A 53 6.75 -4.18 -15.27
CA ALA A 53 7.44 -3.39 -14.27
C ALA A 53 7.81 -2.03 -14.80
N PHE A 54 7.65 -1.00 -13.98
CA PHE A 54 8.13 0.34 -14.26
C PHE A 54 8.75 0.95 -13.00
N GLN A 55 9.81 1.72 -13.17
CA GLN A 55 10.35 2.49 -12.06
C GLN A 55 9.32 3.55 -11.62
N LEU A 56 9.12 3.68 -10.31
CA LEU A 56 8.18 4.63 -9.73
C LEU A 56 8.68 5.18 -8.40
N ASP A 57 8.94 6.48 -8.33
CA ASP A 57 8.99 7.22 -7.07
C ASP A 57 7.71 8.06 -6.94
N VAL A 58 6.86 7.71 -5.99
CA VAL A 58 5.57 8.39 -5.76
C VAL A 58 5.71 9.81 -5.21
N ARG A 59 6.92 10.25 -4.85
CA ARG A 59 7.22 11.63 -4.44
C ARG A 59 7.45 12.55 -5.64
N GLU A 60 7.90 11.98 -6.77
CA GLU A 60 8.32 12.70 -7.95
C GLU A 60 7.20 12.75 -9.01
N ILE A 61 6.67 13.94 -9.28
CA ILE A 61 5.55 14.12 -10.22
C ILE A 61 5.90 13.57 -11.60
N GLY A 62 7.11 13.86 -12.10
CA GLY A 62 7.56 13.37 -13.40
C GLY A 62 7.64 11.85 -13.48
N SER A 63 8.01 11.17 -12.38
CA SER A 63 8.01 9.70 -12.29
C SER A 63 6.59 9.14 -12.34
N ILE A 64 5.65 9.77 -11.64
CA ILE A 64 4.23 9.36 -11.65
C ILE A 64 3.62 9.53 -13.04
N GLU A 65 3.88 10.66 -13.70
CA GLU A 65 3.39 10.92 -15.05
C GLU A 65 3.97 9.95 -16.08
N ALA A 66 5.27 9.65 -15.99
CA ALA A 66 5.91 8.66 -16.86
C ALA A 66 5.31 7.26 -16.63
N PHE A 67 5.08 6.87 -15.37
CA PHE A 67 4.44 5.61 -14.99
C PHE A 67 3.01 5.51 -15.55
N ALA A 68 2.20 6.55 -15.38
CA ALA A 68 0.83 6.58 -15.88
C ALA A 68 0.77 6.52 -17.43
N ARG A 69 1.64 7.27 -18.12
CA ARG A 69 1.75 7.22 -19.58
C ARG A 69 2.18 5.84 -20.10
N ALA A 70 3.13 5.19 -19.42
CA ALA A 70 3.57 3.84 -19.81
C ALA A 70 2.43 2.82 -19.67
N ILE A 71 1.62 2.91 -18.61
CA ILE A 71 0.44 2.07 -18.44
C ILE A 71 -0.60 2.36 -19.52
N GLU A 72 -0.91 3.62 -19.79
CA GLU A 72 -1.90 4.02 -20.78
C GLU A 72 -1.52 3.61 -22.21
N ALA A 73 -0.21 3.57 -22.52
CA ALA A 73 0.28 3.12 -23.81
C ALA A 73 0.09 1.61 -24.06
N GLU A 74 0.08 0.78 -22.98
CA GLU A 74 -0.07 -0.67 -23.10
C GLU A 74 -1.48 -1.16 -22.76
N PHE A 75 -2.24 -0.42 -21.93
CA PHE A 75 -3.52 -0.88 -21.38
C PHE A 75 -4.61 0.18 -21.55
N HIS A 76 -5.76 -0.24 -22.06
CA HIS A 76 -6.90 0.65 -22.21
C HIS A 76 -7.54 1.06 -20.88
N GLN A 77 -7.49 0.19 -19.89
CA GLN A 77 -8.14 0.35 -18.58
C GLN A 77 -7.33 -0.28 -17.46
N VAL A 78 -7.60 0.15 -16.22
CA VAL A 78 -7.11 -0.46 -14.98
C VAL A 78 -8.30 -0.89 -14.15
N GLU A 79 -8.36 -2.17 -13.74
CA GLU A 79 -9.45 -2.67 -12.88
C GLU A 79 -9.12 -2.50 -11.40
N VAL A 80 -7.85 -2.62 -10.99
CA VAL A 80 -7.44 -2.54 -9.58
C VAL A 80 -6.22 -1.65 -9.43
N LEU A 81 -6.29 -0.71 -8.48
CA LEU A 81 -5.15 0.08 -8.03
C LEU A 81 -4.88 -0.23 -6.55
N ILE A 82 -3.68 -0.72 -6.24
CA ILE A 82 -3.21 -0.91 -4.87
C ILE A 82 -2.20 0.19 -4.54
N ASN A 83 -2.63 1.18 -3.77
CA ASN A 83 -1.78 2.22 -3.21
C ASN A 83 -1.07 1.68 -1.96
N ASN A 84 -0.01 0.91 -2.19
CA ASN A 84 0.78 0.29 -1.12
C ASN A 84 2.09 1.03 -0.85
N ALA A 85 2.61 1.82 -1.79
CA ALA A 85 3.84 2.58 -1.55
C ALA A 85 3.70 3.47 -0.31
N GLY A 86 4.57 3.23 0.67
CA GLY A 86 4.54 3.94 1.94
C GLY A 86 5.73 3.57 2.81
N LEU A 87 6.02 4.41 3.80
CA LEU A 87 7.09 4.17 4.77
C LEU A 87 6.77 4.81 6.12
N ALA A 88 7.54 4.42 7.12
CA ALA A 88 7.76 5.21 8.33
C ALA A 88 9.24 5.55 8.45
N ALA A 89 9.54 6.70 9.03
CA ALA A 89 10.89 7.16 9.31
C ALA A 89 10.96 7.64 10.77
N GLY A 90 11.93 7.08 11.50
CA GLY A 90 12.16 7.41 12.91
C GLY A 90 11.06 6.94 13.87
N LEU A 91 11.34 7.12 15.14
CA LEU A 91 10.45 6.88 16.28
C LEU A 91 10.93 7.73 17.48
N ALA A 92 11.01 9.03 17.28
CA ALA A 92 11.45 9.98 18.30
C ALA A 92 10.28 10.82 18.82
N PRO A 93 10.27 11.24 20.09
CA PRO A 93 9.36 12.26 20.59
C PRO A 93 9.47 13.54 19.76
N LEU A 94 8.45 14.40 19.82
CA LEU A 94 8.39 15.65 19.05
C LEU A 94 9.66 16.49 19.19
N ALA A 95 10.17 16.62 20.40
CA ALA A 95 11.35 17.46 20.71
C ALA A 95 12.63 16.98 19.99
N ASP A 96 12.73 15.69 19.68
CA ASP A 96 13.91 15.05 19.07
C ASP A 96 13.61 14.57 17.64
N GLY A 97 12.44 14.90 17.10
CA GLY A 97 12.00 14.47 15.79
C GLY A 97 12.74 15.20 14.66
N SER A 98 12.80 14.57 13.49
CA SER A 98 13.43 15.12 12.29
C SER A 98 12.37 15.62 11.30
N ASP A 99 12.47 16.87 10.88
CA ASP A 99 11.62 17.47 9.84
C ASP A 99 11.71 16.68 8.53
N ASP A 100 12.92 16.24 8.14
CA ASP A 100 13.12 15.42 6.94
C ASP A 100 12.34 14.11 6.99
N ASP A 101 12.33 13.45 8.16
CA ASP A 101 11.56 12.22 8.36
C ASP A 101 10.05 12.49 8.23
N TRP A 102 9.56 13.60 8.76
CA TRP A 102 8.15 13.99 8.66
C TRP A 102 7.75 14.34 7.22
N VAL A 103 8.55 15.17 6.56
CA VAL A 103 8.35 15.53 5.15
C VAL A 103 8.34 14.26 4.28
N GLN A 104 9.30 13.37 4.46
CA GLN A 104 9.38 12.13 3.70
C GLN A 104 8.13 11.25 3.89
N MET A 105 7.60 11.15 5.12
CA MET A 105 6.36 10.40 5.38
C MET A 105 5.14 11.06 4.73
N MET A 106 5.01 12.39 4.78
CA MET A 106 3.90 13.10 4.15
C MET A 106 3.98 13.03 2.62
N GLU A 107 5.14 13.24 2.04
CA GLU A 107 5.34 13.16 0.58
C GLU A 107 5.05 11.74 0.04
N THR A 108 5.50 10.70 0.75
CA THR A 108 5.30 9.32 0.28
C THR A 108 3.89 8.82 0.56
N ASN A 109 3.45 8.88 1.82
CA ASN A 109 2.23 8.21 2.27
C ASN A 109 0.96 8.98 1.88
N VAL A 110 1.04 10.32 1.79
CA VAL A 110 -0.12 11.20 1.56
C VAL A 110 -0.12 11.74 0.15
N LEU A 111 0.85 12.58 -0.20
CA LEU A 111 0.88 13.23 -1.51
C LEU A 111 1.12 12.22 -2.63
N GLY A 112 2.00 11.23 -2.41
CA GLY A 112 2.25 10.14 -3.35
C GLY A 112 0.99 9.35 -3.66
N LEU A 113 0.21 8.97 -2.65
CA LEU A 113 -1.07 8.28 -2.81
C LEU A 113 -2.07 9.13 -3.61
N LEU A 114 -2.21 10.40 -3.29
CA LEU A 114 -3.10 11.33 -4.01
C LEU A 114 -2.69 11.48 -5.48
N ARG A 115 -1.40 11.72 -5.72
CA ARG A 115 -0.85 11.95 -7.06
C ARG A 115 -1.02 10.73 -7.96
N ILE A 116 -0.66 9.53 -7.47
CA ILE A 116 -0.80 8.30 -8.28
C ILE A 116 -2.26 7.94 -8.53
N THR A 117 -3.13 8.12 -7.53
CA THR A 117 -4.57 7.90 -7.69
C THR A 117 -5.14 8.84 -8.75
N LYS A 118 -4.82 10.15 -8.68
CA LYS A 118 -5.24 11.16 -9.66
C LYS A 118 -4.77 10.80 -11.07
N ALA A 119 -3.51 10.38 -11.23
CA ALA A 119 -2.92 10.05 -12.52
C ALA A 119 -3.59 8.82 -13.18
N LEU A 120 -3.99 7.82 -12.37
CA LEU A 120 -4.60 6.58 -12.88
C LEU A 120 -6.14 6.60 -12.88
N LEU A 121 -6.78 7.61 -12.28
CA LEU A 121 -8.24 7.71 -12.21
C LEU A 121 -8.93 7.66 -13.59
N PRO A 122 -8.39 8.28 -14.67
CA PRO A 122 -8.97 8.14 -16.00
C PRO A 122 -9.00 6.69 -16.51
N LEU A 123 -7.95 5.90 -16.23
CA LEU A 123 -7.90 4.49 -16.62
C LEU A 123 -8.82 3.61 -15.78
N LEU A 124 -8.98 3.93 -14.49
CA LEU A 124 -9.94 3.27 -13.60
C LEU A 124 -11.37 3.52 -14.04
N ARG A 125 -11.70 4.74 -14.49
CA ARG A 125 -13.03 5.10 -15.00
C ARG A 125 -13.40 4.40 -16.31
N ARG A 126 -12.42 3.94 -17.09
CA ARG A 126 -12.65 3.15 -18.32
C ARG A 126 -13.05 1.71 -18.02
N ALA A 127 -12.73 1.20 -16.84
CA ALA A 127 -13.08 -0.16 -16.46
C ALA A 127 -14.57 -0.27 -16.12
N PRO A 128 -15.26 -1.36 -16.55
CA PRO A 128 -16.68 -1.58 -16.22
C PRO A 128 -16.91 -1.75 -14.71
N ARG A 129 -15.84 -2.03 -13.98
CA ARG A 129 -15.77 -2.08 -12.53
C ARG A 129 -14.33 -1.81 -12.12
N ALA A 130 -14.11 -0.93 -11.19
CA ALA A 130 -12.77 -0.66 -10.67
C ALA A 130 -12.72 -0.78 -9.15
N HIS A 131 -11.52 -0.90 -8.62
CA HIS A 131 -11.31 -0.96 -7.18
C HIS A 131 -9.99 -0.27 -6.81
N ILE A 132 -10.05 0.72 -5.94
CA ILE A 132 -8.88 1.37 -5.34
C ILE A 132 -8.75 0.84 -3.92
N VAL A 133 -7.61 0.24 -3.61
CA VAL A 133 -7.25 -0.21 -2.25
C VAL A 133 -6.11 0.64 -1.73
N ASN A 134 -6.35 1.34 -0.64
CA ASN A 134 -5.35 2.15 0.03
C ASN A 134 -4.78 1.41 1.25
N LEU A 135 -3.46 1.27 1.34
CA LEU A 135 -2.78 0.73 2.52
C LEU A 135 -2.71 1.79 3.61
N GLY A 136 -3.69 1.71 4.54
CA GLY A 136 -3.69 2.43 5.79
C GLY A 136 -2.74 1.80 6.82
N SER A 137 -3.16 1.85 8.07
CA SER A 137 -2.53 1.21 9.23
C SER A 137 -3.48 1.37 10.43
N VAL A 138 -3.34 0.54 11.46
CA VAL A 138 -3.93 0.84 12.78
C VAL A 138 -3.53 2.22 13.30
N ALA A 139 -2.36 2.71 12.89
CA ALA A 139 -1.88 4.07 13.14
C ALA A 139 -2.70 5.18 12.42
N GLY A 140 -3.70 4.81 11.60
CA GLY A 140 -4.64 5.74 10.97
C GLY A 140 -5.85 6.09 11.85
N PHE A 141 -6.02 5.42 12.98
CA PHE A 141 -7.09 5.72 13.97
C PHE A 141 -6.60 5.56 15.42
N GLU A 142 -5.38 5.10 15.64
CA GLU A 142 -4.71 5.04 16.94
C GLU A 142 -3.41 5.82 16.89
N VAL A 143 -2.94 6.27 18.06
CA VAL A 143 -1.71 7.05 18.20
C VAL A 143 -0.78 6.42 19.24
N TYR A 144 0.51 6.70 19.11
CA TYR A 144 1.52 6.24 20.09
C TYR A 144 2.69 7.23 20.17
N PRO A 145 3.37 7.30 21.32
CA PRO A 145 4.54 8.17 21.49
C PRO A 145 5.63 7.88 20.46
N GLY A 146 6.23 8.93 19.92
CA GLY A 146 7.26 8.85 18.89
C GLY A 146 6.73 8.59 17.47
N GLY A 147 5.43 8.33 17.31
CA GLY A 147 4.80 8.03 16.03
C GLY A 147 4.22 9.23 15.30
N ILE A 148 4.47 10.47 15.74
CA ILE A 148 3.72 11.67 15.31
C ILE A 148 3.63 11.82 13.79
N GLY A 149 4.72 11.75 13.06
CA GLY A 149 4.70 11.89 11.60
C GLY A 149 3.98 10.72 10.90
N TYR A 150 4.22 9.49 11.37
CA TYR A 150 3.57 8.31 10.79
C TYR A 150 2.08 8.27 11.08
N THR A 151 1.67 8.49 12.33
CA THR A 151 0.24 8.50 12.70
C THR A 151 -0.49 9.63 11.98
N ALA A 152 0.08 10.84 11.90
CA ALA A 152 -0.49 11.93 11.12
C ALA A 152 -0.69 11.56 9.65
N SER A 153 0.34 10.96 9.01
CA SER A 153 0.24 10.54 7.62
C SER A 153 -0.83 9.48 7.40
N LYS A 154 -0.99 8.51 8.31
CA LYS A 154 -1.98 7.44 8.18
C LYS A 154 -3.41 7.90 8.52
N HIS A 155 -3.59 8.86 9.44
CA HIS A 155 -4.87 9.54 9.63
C HIS A 155 -5.28 10.32 8.37
N ALA A 156 -4.32 10.98 7.69
CA ALA A 156 -4.57 11.64 6.42
C ALA A 156 -5.01 10.64 5.33
N VAL A 157 -4.33 9.47 5.21
CA VAL A 157 -4.74 8.41 4.28
C VAL A 157 -6.18 7.97 4.52
N ARG A 158 -6.56 7.80 5.80
CA ARG A 158 -7.95 7.44 6.16
C ARG A 158 -8.94 8.51 5.74
N ALA A 159 -8.65 9.78 6.02
CA ALA A 159 -9.50 10.89 5.59
C ALA A 159 -9.65 10.95 4.06
N ILE A 160 -8.52 10.83 3.33
CA ILE A 160 -8.50 10.78 1.85
C ILE A 160 -9.34 9.63 1.33
N THR A 161 -9.21 8.42 1.90
CA THR A 161 -9.96 7.25 1.46
C THR A 161 -11.47 7.45 1.60
N LYS A 162 -11.89 8.02 2.73
CA LYS A 162 -13.32 8.33 2.97
C LYS A 162 -13.85 9.41 2.04
N THR A 163 -13.07 10.46 1.81
CA THR A 163 -13.43 11.55 0.90
C THR A 163 -13.54 11.03 -0.54
N LEU A 164 -12.53 10.27 -1.00
CA LEU A 164 -12.53 9.69 -2.35
C LEU A 164 -13.78 8.83 -2.61
N ARG A 165 -14.24 8.07 -1.61
CA ARG A 165 -15.48 7.28 -1.72
C ARG A 165 -16.71 8.15 -1.98
N LEU A 166 -16.78 9.34 -1.37
CA LEU A 166 -17.85 10.30 -1.61
C LEU A 166 -17.77 10.92 -3.01
N GLU A 167 -16.55 11.22 -3.47
CA GLU A 167 -16.30 11.85 -4.77
C GLU A 167 -16.60 10.93 -5.96
N VAL A 168 -16.41 9.60 -5.80
CA VAL A 168 -16.74 8.61 -6.85
C VAL A 168 -18.11 7.97 -6.66
N LEU A 169 -18.98 8.54 -5.82
CA LEU A 169 -20.33 8.01 -5.61
C LEU A 169 -21.11 8.01 -6.92
N GLY A 170 -21.66 6.86 -7.28
CA GLY A 170 -22.38 6.64 -8.56
C GLY A 170 -21.47 6.18 -9.69
N GLU A 171 -20.15 6.20 -9.54
CA GLU A 171 -19.21 5.58 -10.48
C GLU A 171 -19.03 4.08 -10.15
N PRO A 172 -18.66 3.22 -11.12
CA PRO A 172 -18.42 1.79 -10.85
C PRO A 172 -17.03 1.55 -10.19
N ILE A 173 -16.70 2.36 -9.19
CA ILE A 173 -15.40 2.35 -8.49
C ILE A 173 -15.63 2.05 -7.01
N ARG A 174 -15.05 0.97 -6.51
CA ARG A 174 -15.01 0.62 -5.09
C ARG A 174 -13.78 1.22 -4.44
N ILE A 175 -13.90 1.60 -3.18
CA ILE A 175 -12.78 2.15 -2.38
C ILE A 175 -12.68 1.37 -1.08
N THR A 176 -11.52 0.77 -0.83
CA THR A 176 -11.22 0.02 0.41
C THR A 176 -9.99 0.59 1.09
N GLU A 177 -10.01 0.70 2.39
CA GLU A 177 -8.81 0.87 3.21
C GLU A 177 -8.47 -0.42 3.94
N VAL A 178 -7.24 -0.92 3.77
CA VAL A 178 -6.72 -2.03 4.56
C VAL A 178 -5.75 -1.47 5.59
N MET A 179 -6.03 -1.74 6.87
CA MET A 179 -5.32 -1.17 8.02
C MET A 179 -4.59 -2.25 8.81
N PRO A 180 -3.36 -2.62 8.41
CA PRO A 180 -2.57 -3.62 9.12
C PRO A 180 -2.08 -3.11 10.48
N GLY A 181 -1.94 -4.05 11.42
CA GLY A 181 -1.12 -3.92 12.61
C GLY A 181 0.35 -4.22 12.32
N LEU A 182 0.99 -5.01 13.19
CA LEU A 182 2.40 -5.38 13.05
C LEU A 182 2.57 -6.46 11.98
N VAL A 183 3.19 -6.09 10.86
CA VAL A 183 3.53 -6.98 9.74
C VAL A 183 5.05 -7.05 9.61
N GLU A 184 5.62 -8.23 9.66
CA GLU A 184 7.07 -8.41 9.50
C GLU A 184 7.45 -8.29 8.02
N THR A 185 8.11 -7.19 7.69
CA THR A 185 8.61 -6.83 6.36
C THR A 185 9.86 -5.96 6.49
N GLU A 186 10.41 -5.50 5.37
CA GLU A 186 11.49 -4.48 5.39
C GLU A 186 11.05 -3.12 6.00
N PHE A 187 9.77 -2.94 6.32
CA PHE A 187 9.23 -1.68 6.84
C PHE A 187 9.94 -1.22 8.13
N SER A 188 10.15 -2.11 9.08
CA SER A 188 10.85 -1.78 10.33
C SER A 188 12.32 -1.44 10.10
N LEU A 189 12.96 -2.11 9.13
CA LEU A 189 14.33 -1.80 8.75
C LEU A 189 14.45 -0.39 8.15
N VAL A 190 13.49 0.01 7.31
CA VAL A 190 13.41 1.36 6.73
C VAL A 190 13.16 2.39 7.84
N ARG A 191 12.19 2.13 8.75
CA ARG A 191 11.87 3.01 9.89
C ARG A 191 13.09 3.32 10.74
N PHE A 192 13.91 2.33 11.00
CA PHE A 192 15.11 2.47 11.83
C PHE A 192 16.41 2.71 11.03
N LYS A 193 16.28 3.18 9.78
CA LYS A 193 17.41 3.61 8.92
C LYS A 193 18.50 2.53 8.81
N GLY A 194 18.09 1.25 8.73
CA GLY A 194 19.00 0.11 8.57
C GLY A 194 19.42 -0.58 9.88
N ASP A 195 19.00 -0.09 11.05
CA ASP A 195 19.27 -0.75 12.33
C ASP A 195 18.48 -2.07 12.44
N ARG A 196 19.16 -3.16 12.10
CA ARG A 196 18.58 -4.52 12.08
C ARG A 196 18.13 -4.99 13.46
N ARG A 197 18.85 -4.59 14.53
CA ARG A 197 18.52 -5.00 15.89
C ARG A 197 17.20 -4.36 16.33
N ARG A 198 17.09 -3.04 16.20
CA ARG A 198 15.84 -2.33 16.52
C ARG A 198 14.68 -2.81 15.65
N ALA A 199 14.91 -3.12 14.38
CA ALA A 199 13.90 -3.66 13.51
C ALA A 199 13.38 -5.03 13.96
N ALA A 200 14.26 -5.93 14.38
CA ALA A 200 13.92 -7.26 14.90
C ALA A 200 13.20 -7.19 16.26
N ASP A 201 13.62 -6.27 17.13
CA ASP A 201 13.04 -6.09 18.47
C ASP A 201 11.55 -5.70 18.42
N VAL A 202 11.06 -5.14 17.30
CA VAL A 202 9.64 -4.84 17.10
C VAL A 202 8.77 -6.10 17.23
N TYR A 203 9.25 -7.22 16.73
CA TYR A 203 8.50 -8.48 16.63
C TYR A 203 8.85 -9.50 17.72
N LYS A 204 9.82 -9.18 18.57
CA LYS A 204 10.32 -10.10 19.58
C LYS A 204 9.21 -10.55 20.54
N GLY A 205 9.10 -11.85 20.75
CA GLY A 205 8.13 -12.48 21.67
C GLY A 205 6.70 -12.52 21.16
N MET A 206 6.46 -12.27 19.89
CA MET A 206 5.14 -12.43 19.26
C MET A 206 5.27 -13.04 17.86
N GLU A 207 4.19 -13.57 17.34
CA GLU A 207 4.04 -13.96 15.95
C GLU A 207 3.41 -12.79 15.18
N PRO A 208 4.16 -12.06 14.33
CA PRO A 208 3.63 -10.96 13.53
C PRO A 208 2.83 -11.48 12.34
N LEU A 209 2.03 -10.60 11.72
CA LEU A 209 1.50 -10.86 10.39
C LEU A 209 2.65 -10.86 9.36
N THR A 210 2.42 -11.55 8.26
CA THR A 210 3.28 -11.54 7.07
C THR A 210 2.68 -10.66 5.97
N GLY A 211 3.47 -10.36 4.95
CA GLY A 211 2.95 -9.71 3.74
C GLY A 211 1.87 -10.54 3.04
N ALA A 212 1.96 -11.88 3.13
CA ALA A 212 0.97 -12.80 2.55
C ALA A 212 -0.40 -12.71 3.25
N ASP A 213 -0.44 -12.58 4.57
CA ASP A 213 -1.71 -12.44 5.31
C ASP A 213 -2.47 -11.18 4.89
N ILE A 214 -1.76 -10.08 4.66
CA ILE A 214 -2.37 -8.84 4.19
C ILE A 214 -2.76 -8.94 2.72
N ALA A 215 -1.95 -9.59 1.89
CA ALA A 215 -2.27 -9.83 0.49
C ALA A 215 -3.54 -10.67 0.31
N ASP A 216 -3.76 -11.67 1.15
CA ASP A 216 -4.99 -12.48 1.17
C ASP A 216 -6.22 -11.64 1.52
N CYS A 217 -6.12 -10.78 2.54
CA CYS A 217 -7.18 -9.84 2.90
C CYS A 217 -7.50 -8.85 1.76
N ILE A 218 -6.47 -8.34 1.07
CA ILE A 218 -6.64 -7.45 -0.09
C ILE A 218 -7.33 -8.22 -1.22
N LEU A 219 -6.85 -9.41 -1.55
CA LEU A 219 -7.44 -10.25 -2.60
C LEU A 219 -8.89 -10.57 -2.29
N TRP A 220 -9.19 -10.93 -1.04
CA TRP A 220 -10.57 -11.17 -0.61
C TRP A 220 -11.45 -9.94 -0.86
N ALA A 221 -11.03 -8.74 -0.48
CA ALA A 221 -11.80 -7.52 -0.72
C ALA A 221 -11.99 -7.24 -2.21
N VAL A 222 -10.94 -7.40 -3.02
CA VAL A 222 -10.95 -7.16 -4.47
C VAL A 222 -11.89 -8.11 -5.20
N THR A 223 -12.00 -9.35 -4.75
CA THR A 223 -12.80 -10.40 -5.40
C THR A 223 -14.26 -10.44 -4.96
N ARG A 224 -14.72 -9.52 -4.10
CA ARG A 224 -16.16 -9.45 -3.75
C ARG A 224 -17.01 -9.08 -4.96
N PRO A 225 -18.30 -9.46 -4.96
CA PRO A 225 -19.25 -9.05 -6.02
C PRO A 225 -19.18 -7.54 -6.27
N PRO A 226 -19.43 -7.06 -7.50
CA PRO A 226 -19.25 -5.65 -7.85
C PRO A 226 -20.08 -4.65 -7.04
N ASN A 227 -21.23 -5.08 -6.51
CA ASN A 227 -22.10 -4.29 -5.65
C ASN A 227 -21.69 -4.27 -4.17
N VAL A 228 -20.62 -5.02 -3.81
CA VAL A 228 -20.12 -5.10 -2.43
C VAL A 228 -18.87 -4.26 -2.31
N ASN A 229 -18.92 -3.17 -1.55
CA ASN A 229 -17.75 -2.39 -1.14
C ASN A 229 -17.38 -2.76 0.29
N ILE A 230 -16.14 -3.17 0.48
CA ILE A 230 -15.57 -3.33 1.82
C ILE A 230 -14.91 -2.00 2.17
N ASP A 231 -15.45 -1.28 3.12
CA ASP A 231 -14.98 0.06 3.44
C ASP A 231 -13.62 0.06 4.13
N GLU A 232 -13.51 -0.71 5.20
CA GLU A 232 -12.33 -0.76 6.05
C GLU A 232 -12.08 -2.21 6.50
N LEU A 233 -10.82 -2.64 6.45
CA LEU A 233 -10.34 -3.91 7.00
C LEU A 233 -9.22 -3.65 8.00
N VAL A 234 -9.48 -3.86 9.27
CA VAL A 234 -8.46 -3.82 10.32
C VAL A 234 -7.95 -5.23 10.56
N VAL A 235 -6.65 -5.45 10.36
CA VAL A 235 -6.02 -6.77 10.46
C VAL A 235 -4.86 -6.70 11.44
N ARG A 236 -4.94 -7.44 12.54
CA ARG A 236 -3.91 -7.49 13.59
C ARG A 236 -3.43 -8.90 13.86
N PRO A 237 -2.17 -9.08 14.28
CA PRO A 237 -1.77 -10.32 14.94
C PRO A 237 -2.65 -10.55 16.16
N ILE A 238 -2.92 -11.81 16.51
CA ILE A 238 -3.70 -12.16 17.71
C ILE A 238 -3.08 -11.52 18.98
N ALA A 239 -1.76 -11.40 19.00
CA ALA A 239 -1.03 -10.81 20.14
C ALA A 239 -1.15 -9.28 20.23
N GLN A 240 -1.72 -8.60 19.24
CA GLN A 240 -1.78 -7.13 19.22
C GLN A 240 -3.20 -6.62 19.47
N ALA A 241 -3.42 -5.92 20.57
CA ALA A 241 -4.70 -5.30 20.94
C ALA A 241 -4.84 -3.87 20.39
N THR A 242 -3.81 -3.04 20.53
CA THR A 242 -3.77 -1.66 20.02
C THR A 242 -2.48 -1.41 19.24
N ALA A 243 -2.27 -0.21 18.71
CA ALA A 243 -1.01 0.16 18.04
C ALA A 243 0.21 0.00 18.97
N ARG A 244 0.02 -0.09 20.29
CA ARG A 244 1.06 -0.17 21.31
C ARG A 244 1.00 -1.45 22.15
N ASP A 245 -0.18 -1.90 22.49
CA ASP A 245 -0.35 -3.01 23.42
C ASP A 245 -0.23 -4.34 22.71
N VAL A 246 0.85 -5.04 23.00
CA VAL A 246 1.22 -6.33 22.40
C VAL A 246 1.54 -7.33 23.53
N ALA A 247 0.86 -8.46 23.52
CA ALA A 247 1.20 -9.58 24.39
C ALA A 247 2.48 -10.26 23.89
N ARG A 248 3.54 -10.24 24.69
CA ARG A 248 4.83 -10.85 24.37
C ARG A 248 5.09 -12.05 25.26
N ARG A 249 5.45 -13.17 24.64
CA ARG A 249 5.97 -14.34 25.38
C ARG A 249 7.46 -14.11 25.58
N ILE A 250 7.89 -14.08 26.87
CA ILE A 250 9.30 -13.95 27.28
C ILE A 250 9.93 -15.33 27.24
#